data_e53f2caee5d97c349fc41b511825ee31
#
_entry.id   e53f2caee5d97c349fc41b511825ee31
#
_cell.length_a   1.000
_cell.length_b   1.000
_cell.length_c   1.000
_cell.angle_alpha   90.00
_cell.angle_beta   90.00
_cell.angle_gamma   90.00
#
_symmetry.space_group_name_H-M   'P 1'
#
loop_
_entity.id
_entity.type
_entity.pdbx_description
1 polymer ?
#
loop_
_entity_poly.entity_id
_entity_poly.type
_entity_poly.pdbx_seq_one_letter_code
_entity_poly.pdbx_strand_id
1 'polypeptide(L)'
;MWVRVVALLCLVLIVLPTFSQDNPGTVKPGWKTEDPYPEFYFTRVMYTDVYGRGPRLGVPSTDFAHGHSLGDRLAQYYGKWMTDTWDADYQYMWGIQRLTNARISMKPHPIEIMDPHLFDYPYIYAVEPGYMELSDQEAARLREYLLRGGFWHVDDFWGLRQFGQFARQVKKIFPDKQIVDLPLTHPVFHTFYDIDEMLQPPNDYQGRMYTYSGGRTRTWEQPDDTAPKVRGVSDENGRLMILLTYNSDLGDAWEWMDDPDYPTKFTGYAYKLGMNSIIYAISH
;
A
#
# COMPACT_ATOMS: atom_id res chain seq x y z
N MET A 1 -5.96 20.26 -15.74
CA MET A 1 -5.52 21.58 -15.21
C MET A 1 -4.67 21.33 -13.97
N TRP A 2 -3.47 20.72 -14.17
CA TRP A 2 -2.63 20.09 -13.14
C TRP A 2 -1.28 20.78 -12.93
N VAL A 3 -1.18 22.09 -13.16
CA VAL A 3 0.09 22.83 -13.28
C VAL A 3 0.59 23.46 -11.96
N ARG A 4 -0.02 23.20 -10.81
CA ARG A 4 0.34 23.94 -9.58
C ARG A 4 1.10 23.16 -8.49
N VAL A 5 1.46 21.90 -8.66
CA VAL A 5 2.12 21.10 -7.59
C VAL A 5 3.66 21.03 -7.71
N VAL A 6 4.26 21.41 -8.83
CA VAL A 6 5.70 21.17 -9.09
C VAL A 6 6.65 22.15 -8.38
N ALA A 7 6.19 23.22 -7.74
CA ALA A 7 7.06 24.30 -7.26
C ALA A 7 7.55 24.18 -5.80
N LEU A 8 7.14 23.17 -5.03
CA LEU A 8 7.41 23.15 -3.57
C LEU A 8 8.40 22.09 -3.08
N LEU A 9 8.99 21.29 -3.95
CA LEU A 9 9.83 20.14 -3.55
C LEU A 9 11.35 20.41 -3.46
N CYS A 10 11.83 21.64 -3.59
CA CYS A 10 13.26 21.93 -3.67
C CYS A 10 13.89 22.52 -2.40
N LEU A 11 13.34 22.37 -1.21
CA LEU A 11 13.99 22.80 0.03
C LEU A 11 13.99 21.68 1.08
N VAL A 12 14.84 20.66 0.86
CA VAL A 12 15.20 19.70 1.91
C VAL A 12 16.32 20.32 2.74
N LEU A 13 15.98 21.06 3.79
CA LEU A 13 16.90 21.35 4.89
C LEU A 13 16.90 20.15 5.82
N ILE A 14 17.99 19.38 5.82
CA ILE A 14 18.23 18.31 6.80
C ILE A 14 18.41 18.97 8.17
N VAL A 15 17.33 19.04 8.93
CA VAL A 15 17.39 19.30 10.37
C VAL A 15 17.40 17.94 11.05
N LEU A 16 18.55 17.54 11.59
CA LEU A 16 18.65 16.36 12.45
C LEU A 16 17.75 16.58 13.68
N PRO A 17 16.78 15.69 13.96
CA PRO A 17 15.95 15.83 15.13
C PRO A 17 16.78 15.56 16.39
N THR A 18 16.76 16.48 17.33
CA THR A 18 17.19 16.22 18.70
C THR A 18 16.24 15.21 19.31
N PHE A 19 16.76 14.05 19.67
CA PHE A 19 16.01 13.01 20.37
C PHE A 19 15.57 13.55 21.75
N SER A 20 14.30 13.85 21.91
CA SER A 20 13.64 13.87 23.21
C SER A 20 13.34 12.42 23.61
N GLN A 21 13.89 11.99 24.74
CA GLN A 21 13.56 10.72 25.36
C GLN A 21 12.14 10.82 25.95
N ASP A 22 11.14 10.56 25.15
CA ASP A 22 9.81 10.31 25.68
C ASP A 22 9.67 8.81 25.98
N ASN A 23 9.33 8.55 27.24
CA ASN A 23 9.22 7.27 27.92
C ASN A 23 8.30 6.29 27.15
N PRO A 24 8.72 5.04 26.78
CA PRO A 24 7.96 4.13 25.93
C PRO A 24 6.87 3.34 26.68
N GLY A 25 6.27 3.92 27.67
CA GLY A 25 5.20 3.26 28.40
C GLY A 25 4.00 4.17 28.58
N THR A 26 2.90 3.87 27.92
CA THR A 26 1.58 4.44 28.17
C THR A 26 1.17 5.65 27.35
N VAL A 27 0.94 5.53 26.20
CA VAL A 27 -0.03 6.19 25.30
C VAL A 27 0.53 6.01 23.91
N LYS A 28 -0.10 5.19 23.07
CA LYS A 28 0.01 5.41 21.64
C LYS A 28 -0.18 6.91 21.46
N PRO A 29 0.72 7.66 20.83
CA PRO A 29 0.60 9.12 20.76
C PRO A 29 -0.80 9.40 20.28
N GLY A 30 -1.58 10.10 21.09
CA GLY A 30 -2.95 10.40 20.73
C GLY A 30 -2.92 10.98 19.35
N TRP A 31 -3.74 10.46 18.44
CA TRP A 31 -3.94 10.88 17.09
C TRP A 31 -3.95 12.40 17.07
N LYS A 32 -2.78 12.98 16.87
CA LYS A 32 -2.60 14.40 17.03
C LYS A 32 -3.28 15.08 15.84
N THR A 33 -4.35 15.75 16.17
CA THR A 33 -4.96 16.81 15.36
C THR A 33 -4.78 16.60 13.88
N GLU A 34 -5.81 16.02 13.28
CA GLU A 34 -5.97 16.01 11.85
C GLU A 34 -5.54 17.37 11.28
N ASP A 35 -4.64 17.37 10.33
CA ASP A 35 -4.33 18.60 9.60
C ASP A 35 -5.64 19.01 8.89
N PRO A 36 -6.15 20.22 9.14
CA PRO A 36 -7.38 20.66 8.50
C PRO A 36 -7.25 20.82 6.98
N TYR A 37 -6.01 20.79 6.47
CA TYR A 37 -5.70 20.93 5.04
C TYR A 37 -4.58 19.95 4.63
N PRO A 38 -4.84 18.62 4.67
CA PRO A 38 -3.83 17.66 4.27
C PRO A 38 -3.53 17.77 2.77
N GLU A 39 -2.27 17.54 2.43
CA GLU A 39 -1.78 17.52 1.05
C GLU A 39 -1.80 16.12 0.45
N PHE A 40 -1.82 15.10 1.30
CA PHE A 40 -1.83 13.71 0.91
C PHE A 40 -2.79 12.88 1.75
N TYR A 41 -3.50 11.97 1.08
CA TYR A 41 -4.36 10.95 1.67
C TYR A 41 -3.85 9.58 1.23
N PHE A 42 -3.61 8.68 2.18
CA PHE A 42 -3.42 7.27 1.84
C PHE A 42 -4.79 6.68 1.52
N THR A 43 -5.05 6.54 0.23
CA THR A 43 -6.39 6.22 -0.29
C THR A 43 -6.49 4.74 -0.60
N ARG A 44 -7.26 4.01 0.20
CA ARG A 44 -7.48 2.57 0.07
C ARG A 44 -8.70 2.28 -0.81
N VAL A 45 -8.53 1.45 -1.83
CA VAL A 45 -9.61 1.07 -2.75
C VAL A 45 -10.50 0.02 -2.12
N MET A 46 -11.80 0.32 -2.04
CA MET A 46 -12.85 -0.63 -1.73
C MET A 46 -13.29 -1.34 -3.02
N TYR A 47 -13.19 -2.66 -3.04
CA TYR A 47 -13.58 -3.47 -4.20
C TYR A 47 -14.45 -4.66 -3.76
N THR A 48 -15.19 -5.24 -4.70
CA THR A 48 -15.91 -6.49 -4.48
C THR A 48 -14.97 -7.68 -4.69
N ASP A 49 -14.95 -8.62 -3.74
CA ASP A 49 -14.16 -9.84 -3.87
C ASP A 49 -14.91 -10.96 -4.61
N VAL A 50 -14.19 -11.99 -5.00
CA VAL A 50 -14.74 -13.18 -5.71
C VAL A 50 -15.81 -13.94 -4.93
N TYR A 51 -16.03 -13.61 -3.66
CA TYR A 51 -17.09 -14.16 -2.82
C TYR A 51 -18.31 -13.22 -2.77
N GLY A 52 -18.32 -12.15 -3.54
CA GLY A 52 -19.39 -11.16 -3.58
C GLY A 52 -19.44 -10.25 -2.35
N ARG A 53 -18.35 -10.13 -1.58
CA ARG A 53 -18.23 -9.19 -0.46
C ARG A 53 -17.51 -7.93 -0.95
N GLY A 54 -17.97 -6.77 -0.52
CA GLY A 54 -17.40 -5.51 -0.99
C GLY A 54 -18.02 -4.32 -0.27
N PRO A 55 -17.91 -3.14 -0.86
CA PRO A 55 -18.48 -1.92 -0.31
C PRO A 55 -19.95 -2.10 0.03
N ARG A 56 -20.33 -1.83 1.28
CA ARG A 56 -21.71 -1.90 1.76
C ARG A 56 -21.98 -0.74 2.69
N LEU A 57 -23.23 -0.30 2.72
CA LEU A 57 -23.70 0.64 3.74
C LEU A 57 -23.40 0.05 5.14
N GLY A 58 -22.74 0.83 5.99
CA GLY A 58 -22.37 0.40 7.34
C GLY A 58 -20.96 -0.18 7.48
N VAL A 59 -20.05 0.09 6.55
CA VAL A 59 -18.62 -0.08 6.81
C VAL A 59 -18.28 0.58 8.15
N PRO A 60 -17.62 -0.14 9.07
CA PRO A 60 -17.24 0.44 10.37
C PRO A 60 -16.54 1.77 10.16
N SER A 61 -16.94 2.76 10.96
CA SER A 61 -16.32 4.08 10.88
C SER A 61 -14.82 3.96 11.16
N THR A 62 -14.05 4.79 10.52
CA THR A 62 -12.59 4.91 10.73
C THR A 62 -12.20 5.28 12.17
N ASP A 63 -13.21 5.59 13.02
CA ASP A 63 -13.00 5.90 14.44
C ASP A 63 -12.92 4.64 15.31
N PHE A 64 -13.00 3.43 14.71
CA PHE A 64 -12.92 2.18 15.47
C PHE A 64 -11.50 1.84 15.90
N ALA A 65 -11.51 1.44 17.14
CA ALA A 65 -10.42 0.96 17.94
C ALA A 65 -9.30 0.27 17.16
N HIS A 66 -8.11 0.75 17.42
CA HIS A 66 -6.87 0.11 17.04
C HIS A 66 -6.79 -1.28 17.69
N GLY A 67 -6.55 -2.26 16.91
CA GLY A 67 -6.29 -3.61 17.37
C GLY A 67 -5.78 -4.42 16.20
N HIS A 68 -4.53 -4.83 16.30
CA HIS A 68 -3.90 -5.73 15.32
C HIS A 68 -4.86 -6.85 14.92
N SER A 69 -4.87 -7.20 13.63
CA SER A 69 -5.77 -8.18 13.03
C SER A 69 -7.27 -7.85 13.11
N LEU A 70 -7.66 -6.61 13.41
CA LEU A 70 -9.06 -6.20 13.31
C LEU A 70 -9.51 -6.22 11.85
N GLY A 71 -8.69 -5.72 10.96
CA GLY A 71 -8.92 -5.73 9.52
C GLY A 71 -9.22 -7.12 8.99
N ASP A 72 -8.45 -8.12 9.36
CA ASP A 72 -8.65 -9.51 8.97
C ASP A 72 -9.99 -10.07 9.42
N ARG A 73 -10.41 -9.76 10.64
CA ARG A 73 -11.73 -10.16 11.14
C ARG A 73 -12.85 -9.48 10.37
N LEU A 74 -12.70 -8.19 10.06
CA LEU A 74 -13.68 -7.43 9.30
C LEU A 74 -13.72 -7.84 7.82
N ALA A 75 -12.58 -8.23 7.24
CA ALA A 75 -12.48 -8.72 5.86
C ALA A 75 -13.35 -9.95 5.60
N GLN A 76 -13.63 -10.75 6.62
CA GLN A 76 -14.54 -11.89 6.50
C GLN A 76 -16.00 -11.47 6.21
N TYR A 77 -16.40 -10.25 6.57
CA TYR A 77 -17.76 -9.73 6.42
C TYR A 77 -17.86 -8.68 5.31
N TYR A 78 -16.88 -7.81 5.19
CA TYR A 78 -16.92 -6.63 4.31
C TYR A 78 -16.09 -6.79 3.04
N GLY A 79 -15.31 -7.88 2.92
CA GLY A 79 -14.48 -8.18 1.76
C GLY A 79 -12.99 -7.95 2.00
N LYS A 80 -12.21 -8.55 1.14
CA LYS A 80 -10.74 -8.64 1.25
C LYS A 80 -10.01 -7.29 1.18
N TRP A 81 -10.66 -6.24 0.71
CA TRP A 81 -10.11 -4.89 0.73
C TRP A 81 -9.87 -4.35 2.17
N MET A 82 -10.49 -4.97 3.18
CA MET A 82 -10.36 -4.60 4.59
C MET A 82 -9.20 -5.29 5.32
N THR A 83 -8.48 -6.21 4.71
CA THR A 83 -7.32 -6.85 5.32
C THR A 83 -6.35 -5.76 5.80
N ASP A 84 -5.79 -5.90 7.00
CA ASP A 84 -4.86 -4.97 7.70
C ASP A 84 -5.44 -3.57 8.01
N THR A 85 -6.72 -3.30 7.69
CA THR A 85 -7.30 -2.00 8.06
C THR A 85 -7.57 -1.97 9.56
N TRP A 86 -7.46 -0.86 10.25
CA TRP A 86 -6.95 0.46 9.85
C TRP A 86 -5.53 0.66 10.37
N ASP A 87 -4.99 -0.35 11.06
CA ASP A 87 -3.71 -0.27 11.74
C ASP A 87 -2.55 -0.11 10.75
N ALA A 88 -2.53 -0.88 9.65
CA ALA A 88 -1.52 -0.71 8.59
C ALA A 88 -1.56 0.70 8.00
N ASP A 89 -2.76 1.19 7.64
CA ASP A 89 -2.93 2.53 7.06
C ASP A 89 -2.40 3.61 8.00
N TYR A 90 -2.77 3.51 9.28
CA TYR A 90 -2.35 4.46 10.28
C TYR A 90 -0.84 4.44 10.54
N GLN A 91 -0.29 3.27 10.79
CA GLN A 91 1.14 3.11 11.03
C GLN A 91 1.95 3.63 9.83
N TYR A 92 1.48 3.32 8.63
CA TYR A 92 2.14 3.80 7.42
C TYR A 92 2.08 5.33 7.30
N MET A 93 0.92 5.95 7.47
CA MET A 93 0.76 7.41 7.45
C MET A 93 1.60 8.08 8.53
N TRP A 94 1.63 7.51 9.74
CA TRP A 94 2.45 8.01 10.84
C TRP A 94 3.95 7.97 10.52
N GLY A 95 4.42 6.88 9.91
CA GLY A 95 5.80 6.77 9.44
C GLY A 95 6.14 7.82 8.38
N ILE A 96 5.27 8.01 7.39
CA ILE A 96 5.47 9.03 6.34
C ILE A 96 5.53 10.43 6.97
N GLN A 97 4.64 10.76 7.90
CA GLN A 97 4.63 12.06 8.59
C GLN A 97 5.93 12.32 9.36
N ARG A 98 6.54 11.26 9.92
CA ARG A 98 7.82 11.38 10.63
C ARG A 98 9.03 11.45 9.71
N LEU A 99 8.93 10.85 8.53
CA LEU A 99 10.03 10.77 7.57
C LEU A 99 10.03 11.96 6.60
N THR A 100 8.95 12.73 6.56
CA THR A 100 8.77 13.87 5.65
C THR A 100 8.17 15.07 6.36
N ASN A 101 8.15 16.23 5.68
CA ASN A 101 7.42 17.40 6.12
C ASN A 101 6.02 17.51 5.46
N ALA A 102 5.57 16.47 4.77
CA ALA A 102 4.27 16.47 4.10
C ALA A 102 3.12 16.54 5.14
N ARG A 103 2.11 17.30 4.82
CA ARG A 103 0.86 17.36 5.60
C ARG A 103 -0.03 16.22 5.16
N ILE A 104 -0.09 15.18 5.96
CA ILE A 104 -0.78 13.93 5.65
C ILE A 104 -2.04 13.83 6.49
N SER A 105 -3.13 13.40 5.86
CA SER A 105 -4.30 12.98 6.63
C SER A 105 -3.97 11.76 7.44
N MET A 106 -4.21 11.83 8.75
CA MET A 106 -4.02 10.69 9.66
C MET A 106 -5.25 9.79 9.74
N LYS A 107 -6.31 10.13 9.03
CA LYS A 107 -7.50 9.28 8.93
C LYS A 107 -7.37 8.36 7.72
N PRO A 108 -7.66 7.06 7.89
CA PRO A 108 -7.84 6.15 6.77
C PRO A 108 -8.85 6.71 5.78
N HIS A 109 -8.55 6.59 4.49
CA HIS A 109 -9.38 7.14 3.44
C HIS A 109 -9.80 6.06 2.43
N PRO A 110 -10.82 5.24 2.78
CA PRO A 110 -11.36 4.26 1.85
C PRO A 110 -12.18 4.96 0.75
N ILE A 111 -12.04 4.48 -0.49
CA ILE A 111 -12.77 5.00 -1.65
C ILE A 111 -13.30 3.88 -2.53
N GLU A 112 -14.54 4.00 -2.99
CA GLU A 112 -15.08 3.12 -4.03
C GLU A 112 -14.52 3.51 -5.41
N ILE A 113 -14.30 2.51 -6.27
CA ILE A 113 -13.79 2.76 -7.63
C ILE A 113 -14.72 3.70 -8.41
N MET A 114 -16.03 3.61 -8.15
CA MET A 114 -17.04 4.44 -8.84
C MET A 114 -17.27 5.81 -8.19
N ASP A 115 -16.59 6.12 -7.09
CA ASP A 115 -16.68 7.44 -6.45
C ASP A 115 -16.28 8.55 -7.42
N PRO A 116 -17.05 9.64 -7.55
CA PRO A 116 -16.71 10.76 -8.42
C PRO A 116 -15.37 11.42 -8.06
N HIS A 117 -14.97 11.36 -6.80
CA HIS A 117 -13.73 11.93 -6.26
C HIS A 117 -12.47 11.05 -6.48
N LEU A 118 -12.59 9.86 -7.07
CA LEU A 118 -11.43 8.99 -7.33
C LEU A 118 -10.27 9.74 -8.03
N PHE A 119 -10.60 10.66 -8.93
CA PHE A 119 -9.60 11.42 -9.68
C PHE A 119 -8.92 12.56 -8.90
N ASP A 120 -9.37 12.83 -7.68
CA ASP A 120 -8.75 13.83 -6.80
C ASP A 120 -7.50 13.25 -6.10
N TYR A 121 -7.33 11.92 -6.10
CA TYR A 121 -6.25 11.20 -5.44
C TYR A 121 -5.24 10.65 -6.45
N PRO A 122 -3.99 11.14 -6.46
CA PRO A 122 -2.98 10.68 -7.43
C PRO A 122 -2.48 9.26 -7.17
N TYR A 123 -2.64 8.77 -5.95
CA TYR A 123 -2.20 7.45 -5.48
C TYR A 123 -3.36 6.72 -4.82
N ILE A 124 -3.60 5.48 -5.23
CA ILE A 124 -4.54 4.58 -4.57
C ILE A 124 -3.85 3.25 -4.26
N TYR A 125 -4.29 2.59 -3.19
CA TYR A 125 -3.75 1.33 -2.69
C TYR A 125 -4.84 0.27 -2.59
N ALA A 126 -4.52 -0.98 -2.93
CA ALA A 126 -5.40 -2.11 -2.68
C ALA A 126 -4.61 -3.30 -2.14
N VAL A 127 -5.12 -3.89 -1.08
CA VAL A 127 -4.62 -5.12 -0.47
C VAL A 127 -5.37 -6.33 -1.04
N GLU A 128 -4.77 -7.52 -0.99
CA GLU A 128 -5.39 -8.80 -1.40
C GLU A 128 -6.05 -8.78 -2.81
N PRO A 129 -5.42 -8.15 -3.83
CA PRO A 129 -6.01 -8.03 -5.17
C PRO A 129 -6.21 -9.38 -5.87
N GLY A 130 -5.60 -10.43 -5.35
CA GLY A 130 -5.82 -11.82 -5.78
C GLY A 130 -7.23 -12.35 -5.54
N TYR A 131 -8.06 -11.60 -4.83
CA TYR A 131 -9.49 -11.87 -4.64
C TYR A 131 -10.39 -10.85 -5.31
N MET A 132 -9.85 -9.83 -5.94
CA MET A 132 -10.62 -8.76 -6.57
C MET A 132 -11.46 -9.27 -7.75
N GLU A 133 -12.68 -8.76 -7.87
CA GLU A 133 -13.56 -8.97 -9.02
C GLU A 133 -14.17 -7.64 -9.46
N LEU A 134 -13.67 -7.10 -10.56
CA LEU A 134 -14.12 -5.82 -11.12
C LEU A 134 -15.29 -6.05 -12.08
N SER A 135 -16.29 -5.19 -12.00
CA SER A 135 -17.25 -5.01 -13.08
C SER A 135 -16.59 -4.32 -14.28
N ASP A 136 -17.24 -4.38 -15.45
CA ASP A 136 -16.75 -3.69 -16.64
C ASP A 136 -16.73 -2.16 -16.47
N GLN A 137 -17.66 -1.63 -15.66
CA GLN A 137 -17.71 -0.18 -15.36
C GLN A 137 -16.53 0.24 -14.46
N GLU A 138 -16.22 -0.54 -13.43
CA GLU A 138 -15.06 -0.28 -12.56
C GLU A 138 -13.76 -0.42 -13.33
N ALA A 139 -13.62 -1.43 -14.19
CA ALA A 139 -12.45 -1.59 -15.05
C ALA A 139 -12.26 -0.40 -15.99
N ALA A 140 -13.34 0.09 -16.62
CA ALA A 140 -13.29 1.28 -17.46
C ALA A 140 -12.92 2.55 -16.66
N ARG A 141 -13.44 2.69 -15.44
CA ARG A 141 -13.13 3.81 -14.55
C ARG A 141 -11.67 3.81 -14.12
N LEU A 142 -11.14 2.65 -13.70
CA LEU A 142 -9.72 2.50 -13.37
C LEU A 142 -8.83 2.76 -14.59
N ARG A 143 -9.21 2.29 -15.78
CA ARG A 143 -8.47 2.61 -17.01
C ARG A 143 -8.35 4.12 -17.21
N GLU A 144 -9.48 4.85 -17.09
CA GLU A 144 -9.49 6.29 -17.23
C GLU A 144 -8.63 6.97 -16.16
N TYR A 145 -8.75 6.55 -14.89
CA TYR A 145 -7.96 7.04 -13.78
C TYR A 145 -6.45 6.91 -14.05
N LEU A 146 -6.01 5.72 -14.43
CA LEU A 146 -4.60 5.40 -14.68
C LEU A 146 -4.05 6.16 -15.90
N LEU A 147 -4.80 6.27 -16.97
CA LEU A 147 -4.39 7.01 -18.17
C LEU A 147 -4.33 8.53 -17.95
N ARG A 148 -5.09 9.07 -16.99
CA ARG A 148 -5.06 10.49 -16.60
C ARG A 148 -3.94 10.85 -15.64
N GLY A 149 -3.07 9.93 -15.27
CA GLY A 149 -1.95 10.19 -14.37
C GLY A 149 -2.07 9.55 -12.99
N GLY A 150 -3.18 8.86 -12.72
CA GLY A 150 -3.33 8.09 -11.49
C GLY A 150 -2.31 6.95 -11.37
N PHE A 151 -2.02 6.57 -10.13
CA PHE A 151 -1.11 5.47 -9.80
C PHE A 151 -1.82 4.51 -8.84
N TRP A 152 -1.70 3.22 -9.11
CA TRP A 152 -2.30 2.17 -8.31
C TRP A 152 -1.25 1.20 -7.77
N HIS A 153 -1.10 1.12 -6.46
CA HIS A 153 -0.26 0.14 -5.78
C HIS A 153 -1.15 -1.00 -5.28
N VAL A 154 -0.82 -2.22 -5.66
CA VAL A 154 -1.49 -3.44 -5.19
C VAL A 154 -0.51 -4.34 -4.46
N ASP A 155 -0.92 -4.90 -3.33
CA ASP A 155 -0.08 -5.58 -2.38
C ASP A 155 -0.77 -6.81 -1.76
N ASP A 156 -0.01 -7.66 -1.11
CA ASP A 156 -0.45 -8.82 -0.36
C ASP A 156 -1.29 -9.81 -1.19
N PHE A 157 -0.65 -10.42 -2.17
CA PHE A 157 -1.23 -11.54 -2.92
C PHE A 157 -0.16 -12.55 -3.34
N TRP A 158 -0.52 -13.83 -3.29
CA TRP A 158 0.43 -14.90 -3.22
C TRP A 158 0.13 -16.05 -4.17
N GLY A 159 1.20 -16.58 -4.79
CA GLY A 159 1.11 -17.76 -5.63
C GLY A 159 0.38 -17.56 -6.95
N LEU A 160 0.44 -18.57 -7.81
CA LEU A 160 -0.04 -18.48 -9.20
C LEU A 160 -1.56 -18.25 -9.30
N ARG A 161 -2.34 -18.76 -8.34
CA ARG A 161 -3.81 -18.62 -8.37
C ARG A 161 -4.24 -17.17 -8.16
N GLN A 162 -3.71 -16.51 -7.12
CA GLN A 162 -4.06 -15.13 -6.80
C GLN A 162 -3.49 -14.19 -7.87
N PHE A 163 -2.26 -14.42 -8.32
CA PHE A 163 -1.70 -13.67 -9.45
C PHE A 163 -2.56 -13.79 -10.71
N GLY A 164 -2.99 -15.02 -11.06
CA GLY A 164 -3.84 -15.25 -12.23
C GLY A 164 -5.21 -14.56 -12.12
N GLN A 165 -5.78 -14.48 -10.90
CA GLN A 165 -7.02 -13.73 -10.67
C GLN A 165 -6.80 -12.24 -10.93
N PHE A 166 -5.77 -11.64 -10.34
CA PHE A 166 -5.48 -10.21 -10.54
C PHE A 166 -5.11 -9.91 -12.00
N ALA A 167 -4.32 -10.77 -12.64
CA ALA A 167 -3.98 -10.61 -14.06
C ALA A 167 -5.22 -10.58 -14.97
N ARG A 168 -6.29 -11.33 -14.64
CA ARG A 168 -7.57 -11.22 -15.37
C ARG A 168 -8.22 -9.85 -15.18
N GLN A 169 -8.14 -9.26 -13.97
CA GLN A 169 -8.68 -7.91 -13.75
C GLN A 169 -7.86 -6.86 -14.53
N VAL A 170 -6.54 -6.98 -14.54
CA VAL A 170 -5.68 -6.11 -15.36
C VAL A 170 -6.04 -6.22 -16.85
N LYS A 171 -6.39 -7.42 -17.35
CA LYS A 171 -6.84 -7.61 -18.74
C LYS A 171 -8.20 -6.99 -19.05
N LYS A 172 -9.11 -6.87 -18.05
CA LYS A 172 -10.34 -6.07 -18.20
C LYS A 172 -10.01 -4.57 -18.34
N ILE A 173 -9.05 -4.08 -17.55
CA ILE A 173 -8.63 -2.67 -17.59
C ILE A 173 -7.84 -2.37 -18.86
N PHE A 174 -6.84 -3.18 -19.18
CA PHE A 174 -5.92 -3.02 -20.32
C PHE A 174 -5.77 -4.34 -21.09
N PRO A 175 -6.61 -4.61 -22.11
CA PRO A 175 -6.55 -5.85 -22.88
C PRO A 175 -5.21 -6.07 -23.59
N ASP A 176 -4.54 -4.98 -23.94
CA ASP A 176 -3.32 -4.92 -24.75
C ASP A 176 -2.02 -4.84 -23.93
N LYS A 177 -2.11 -4.49 -22.63
CA LYS A 177 -0.91 -4.36 -21.80
C LYS A 177 -0.55 -5.66 -21.07
N GLN A 178 0.72 -5.75 -20.66
CA GLN A 178 1.25 -6.88 -19.91
C GLN A 178 1.75 -6.42 -18.53
N ILE A 179 1.64 -7.32 -17.57
CA ILE A 179 2.32 -7.20 -16.28
C ILE A 179 3.75 -7.70 -16.47
N VAL A 180 4.75 -6.86 -16.18
CA VAL A 180 6.17 -7.18 -16.35
C VAL A 180 6.92 -7.10 -15.03
N ASP A 181 7.96 -7.91 -14.86
CA ASP A 181 8.86 -7.80 -13.72
C ASP A 181 9.66 -6.49 -13.83
N LEU A 182 9.74 -5.72 -12.74
CA LEU A 182 10.53 -4.49 -12.68
C LEU A 182 11.96 -4.82 -12.20
N PRO A 183 12.99 -4.48 -12.97
CA PRO A 183 14.38 -4.64 -12.49
C PRO A 183 14.68 -3.65 -11.38
N LEU A 184 15.60 -3.96 -10.48
CA LEU A 184 16.03 -3.06 -9.39
C LEU A 184 16.56 -1.70 -9.88
N THR A 185 16.92 -1.59 -11.16
CA THR A 185 17.29 -0.31 -11.80
C THR A 185 16.12 0.56 -12.20
N HIS A 186 14.86 0.08 -12.02
CA HIS A 186 13.68 0.87 -12.34
C HIS A 186 13.57 2.07 -11.37
N PRO A 187 13.20 3.28 -11.85
CA PRO A 187 13.12 4.50 -11.03
C PRO A 187 12.32 4.35 -9.73
N VAL A 188 11.27 3.53 -9.69
CA VAL A 188 10.47 3.32 -8.47
C VAL A 188 11.29 2.83 -7.28
N PHE A 189 12.44 2.17 -7.51
CA PHE A 189 13.33 1.72 -6.43
C PHE A 189 14.29 2.80 -5.95
N HIS A 190 14.34 3.96 -6.62
CA HIS A 190 15.34 5.01 -6.37
C HIS A 190 14.74 6.43 -6.30
N THR A 191 13.39 6.54 -6.24
CA THR A 191 12.73 7.85 -6.29
C THR A 191 12.99 8.69 -5.04
N PHE A 192 13.09 8.07 -3.88
CA PHE A 192 13.36 8.72 -2.59
C PHE A 192 14.40 7.95 -1.76
N TYR A 193 14.26 6.67 -1.63
CA TYR A 193 15.23 5.76 -1.02
C TYR A 193 15.83 4.85 -2.07
N ASP A 194 17.12 4.54 -1.93
CA ASP A 194 17.74 3.49 -2.73
C ASP A 194 17.36 2.10 -2.16
N ILE A 195 16.87 1.25 -3.05
CA ILE A 195 16.52 -0.14 -2.77
C ILE A 195 17.32 -1.02 -3.73
N ASP A 196 18.36 -1.65 -3.19
CA ASP A 196 19.31 -2.47 -3.96
C ASP A 196 19.03 -3.98 -3.82
N GLU A 197 18.10 -4.35 -2.96
CA GLU A 197 17.71 -5.74 -2.70
C GLU A 197 16.19 -5.86 -2.64
N MET A 198 15.64 -6.92 -3.24
CA MET A 198 14.23 -7.25 -3.15
C MET A 198 14.01 -8.18 -1.96
N LEU A 199 13.37 -7.67 -0.91
CA LEU A 199 12.98 -8.46 0.25
C LEU A 199 11.55 -9.00 0.09
N GLN A 200 11.21 -9.98 0.93
CA GLN A 200 9.88 -10.57 1.02
C GLN A 200 9.29 -10.33 2.41
N PRO A 201 8.67 -9.18 2.67
CA PRO A 201 7.86 -9.00 3.87
C PRO A 201 6.81 -10.11 3.95
N PRO A 202 6.80 -10.88 5.04
CA PRO A 202 5.80 -11.92 5.26
C PRO A 202 4.60 -11.37 6.03
N ASN A 203 3.52 -12.15 6.11
CA ASN A 203 2.48 -11.87 7.10
C ASN A 203 3.02 -11.97 8.54
N ASP A 204 2.21 -11.51 9.52
CA ASP A 204 2.60 -11.44 10.93
C ASP A 204 3.04 -12.79 11.49
N TYR A 205 2.27 -13.85 11.24
CA TYR A 205 2.58 -15.18 11.73
C TYR A 205 3.93 -15.67 11.21
N GLN A 206 4.19 -15.53 9.93
CA GLN A 206 5.44 -15.97 9.32
C GLN A 206 6.61 -15.07 9.71
N GLY A 207 6.36 -13.77 9.90
CA GLY A 207 7.33 -12.80 10.41
C GLY A 207 7.83 -13.19 11.79
N ARG A 208 6.93 -13.50 12.72
CA ARG A 208 7.27 -13.98 14.06
C ARG A 208 8.00 -15.33 14.02
N MET A 209 7.53 -16.28 13.21
CA MET A 209 8.22 -17.56 13.05
C MET A 209 9.63 -17.39 12.48
N TYR A 210 9.80 -16.42 11.57
CA TYR A 210 11.12 -16.05 11.05
C TYR A 210 12.04 -15.53 12.17
N THR A 211 11.55 -14.64 13.03
CA THR A 211 12.28 -14.14 14.19
C THR A 211 12.65 -15.28 15.14
N TYR A 212 11.69 -16.08 15.58
CA TYR A 212 11.93 -17.16 16.54
C TYR A 212 12.86 -18.26 16.02
N SER A 213 12.89 -18.48 14.72
CA SER A 213 13.81 -19.44 14.10
C SER A 213 15.21 -18.89 13.84
N GLY A 214 15.47 -17.62 14.13
CA GLY A 214 16.72 -16.95 13.76
C GLY A 214 16.89 -16.81 12.25
N GLY A 215 15.81 -16.55 11.53
CA GLY A 215 15.83 -16.29 10.09
C GLY A 215 15.80 -17.54 9.19
N ARG A 216 15.40 -18.70 9.73
CA ARG A 216 15.48 -19.99 9.02
C ARG A 216 14.15 -20.52 8.51
N THR A 217 13.02 -19.90 8.84
CA THR A 217 11.72 -20.29 8.30
C THR A 217 11.39 -19.55 7.01
N ARG A 218 10.38 -20.06 6.32
CA ARG A 218 9.86 -19.44 5.11
C ARG A 218 9.20 -18.09 5.39
N THR A 219 9.23 -17.22 4.38
CA THR A 219 8.52 -15.92 4.38
C THR A 219 7.34 -15.89 3.39
N TRP A 220 7.21 -16.92 2.57
CA TRP A 220 6.15 -17.03 1.55
C TRP A 220 4.93 -17.81 2.09
N GLU A 221 3.75 -17.53 1.55
CA GLU A 221 2.51 -18.20 1.92
C GLU A 221 2.17 -19.38 1.02
N GLN A 222 2.33 -19.22 -0.28
CA GLN A 222 1.93 -20.21 -1.26
C GLN A 222 3.16 -20.91 -1.88
N PRO A 223 3.16 -22.26 -1.95
CA PRO A 223 4.33 -23.00 -2.39
C PRO A 223 4.51 -23.09 -3.91
N ASP A 224 3.52 -22.64 -4.69
CA ASP A 224 3.51 -22.75 -6.15
C ASP A 224 4.24 -21.59 -6.86
N ASP A 225 4.48 -20.46 -6.19
CA ASP A 225 5.43 -19.41 -6.54
C ASP A 225 5.89 -18.71 -5.27
N THR A 226 7.16 -18.85 -4.91
CA THR A 226 7.67 -18.48 -3.58
C THR A 226 8.54 -17.23 -3.57
N ALA A 227 9.00 -16.77 -4.73
CA ALA A 227 9.91 -15.62 -4.81
C ALA A 227 9.17 -14.29 -4.78
N PRO A 228 9.64 -13.29 -4.01
CA PRO A 228 9.08 -11.94 -4.10
C PRO A 228 9.35 -11.34 -5.47
N LYS A 229 8.38 -10.63 -6.01
CA LYS A 229 8.53 -9.93 -7.30
C LYS A 229 7.83 -8.58 -7.20
N VAL A 230 8.52 -7.54 -7.60
CA VAL A 230 7.88 -6.25 -7.86
C VAL A 230 7.64 -6.17 -9.36
N ARG A 231 6.38 -5.97 -9.71
CA ARG A 231 5.90 -6.00 -11.10
C ARG A 231 5.17 -4.70 -11.43
N GLY A 232 4.95 -4.47 -12.72
CA GLY A 232 4.25 -3.27 -13.10
C GLY A 232 3.53 -3.35 -14.44
N VAL A 233 2.63 -2.38 -14.63
CA VAL A 233 2.01 -2.06 -15.91
C VAL A 233 2.29 -0.61 -16.22
N SER A 234 2.90 -0.33 -17.36
CA SER A 234 3.26 1.02 -17.81
C SER A 234 2.41 1.50 -18.98
N ASP A 235 2.32 2.81 -19.15
CA ASP A 235 1.74 3.42 -20.35
C ASP A 235 2.72 3.34 -21.55
N GLU A 236 2.36 3.97 -22.67
CA GLU A 236 3.16 3.98 -23.90
C GLU A 236 4.45 4.82 -23.76
N ASN A 237 4.51 5.71 -22.77
CA ASN A 237 5.66 6.57 -22.50
C ASN A 237 6.61 5.95 -21.45
N GLY A 238 6.28 4.76 -20.92
CA GLY A 238 7.05 4.07 -19.90
C GLY A 238 6.75 4.52 -18.47
N ARG A 239 5.73 5.40 -18.24
CA ARG A 239 5.28 5.75 -16.90
C ARG A 239 4.58 4.55 -16.25
N LEU A 240 5.04 4.15 -15.08
CA LEU A 240 4.41 3.09 -14.31
C LEU A 240 3.04 3.56 -13.80
N MET A 241 2.00 2.82 -14.15
CA MET A 241 0.62 3.08 -13.76
C MET A 241 0.15 2.18 -12.62
N ILE A 242 0.54 0.90 -12.65
CA ILE A 242 0.21 -0.08 -11.63
C ILE A 242 1.49 -0.69 -11.10
N LEU A 243 1.72 -0.62 -9.80
CA LEU A 243 2.80 -1.29 -9.08
C LEU A 243 2.21 -2.49 -8.35
N LEU A 244 2.83 -3.65 -8.51
CA LEU A 244 2.45 -4.89 -7.87
C LEU A 244 3.59 -5.36 -6.95
N THR A 245 3.33 -5.45 -5.66
CA THR A 245 4.21 -6.10 -4.68
C THR A 245 3.70 -7.54 -4.48
N TYR A 246 4.16 -8.42 -5.35
CA TYR A 246 3.69 -9.80 -5.46
C TYR A 246 4.55 -10.76 -4.63
N ASN A 247 3.91 -11.71 -3.95
CA ASN A 247 4.52 -12.59 -2.96
C ASN A 247 5.21 -11.81 -1.83
N SER A 248 4.54 -10.80 -1.32
CA SER A 248 4.94 -10.01 -0.17
C SER A 248 3.73 -9.34 0.46
N ASP A 249 3.89 -8.91 1.69
CA ASP A 249 2.88 -8.27 2.51
C ASP A 249 3.49 -7.01 3.14
N LEU A 250 3.27 -5.88 2.46
CA LEU A 250 3.70 -4.59 3.00
C LEU A 250 2.71 -4.09 4.07
N GLY A 251 1.44 -4.49 3.95
CA GLY A 251 0.38 -4.16 4.89
C GLY A 251 0.74 -4.63 6.30
N ASP A 252 1.02 -5.92 6.45
CA ASP A 252 1.48 -6.49 7.73
C ASP A 252 2.81 -5.90 8.20
N ALA A 253 3.73 -5.62 7.27
CA ALA A 253 5.00 -4.99 7.64
C ALA A 253 4.82 -3.55 8.16
N TRP A 254 3.75 -2.85 7.81
CA TRP A 254 3.36 -1.57 8.40
C TRP A 254 2.56 -1.77 9.69
N GLU A 255 1.55 -2.66 9.70
CA GLU A 255 0.70 -2.95 10.85
C GLU A 255 1.52 -3.34 12.09
N TRP A 256 2.51 -4.20 11.89
CA TRP A 256 3.34 -4.76 12.97
C TRP A 256 4.70 -4.06 13.14
N MET A 257 4.82 -2.82 12.67
CA MET A 257 6.11 -2.10 12.71
C MET A 257 6.64 -1.85 14.13
N ASP A 258 5.78 -1.76 15.11
CA ASP A 258 6.09 -1.53 16.52
C ASP A 258 6.16 -2.83 17.35
N ASP A 259 5.91 -3.98 16.73
CA ASP A 259 6.03 -5.28 17.39
C ASP A 259 7.48 -5.77 17.38
N PRO A 260 8.06 -6.07 18.57
CA PRO A 260 9.46 -6.52 18.67
C PRO A 260 9.69 -7.90 18.04
N ASP A 261 8.64 -8.70 17.85
CA ASP A 261 8.72 -10.03 17.25
C ASP A 261 8.61 -10.00 15.72
N TYR A 262 8.17 -8.88 15.14
CA TYR A 262 8.17 -8.72 13.68
C TYR A 262 9.53 -8.17 13.19
N PRO A 263 10.17 -8.77 12.14
CA PRO A 263 11.53 -8.40 11.77
C PRO A 263 11.64 -6.99 11.17
N THR A 264 12.35 -6.09 11.85
CA THR A 264 12.55 -4.69 11.45
C THR A 264 13.07 -4.51 10.01
N LYS A 265 13.83 -5.47 9.46
CA LYS A 265 14.31 -5.41 8.08
C LYS A 265 13.16 -5.38 7.06
N PHE A 266 12.08 -6.12 7.32
CA PHE A 266 10.91 -6.16 6.45
C PHE A 266 10.09 -4.88 6.57
N THR A 267 9.89 -4.38 7.79
CA THR A 267 9.29 -3.08 8.04
C THR A 267 10.06 -1.97 7.32
N GLY A 268 11.37 -1.93 7.48
CA GLY A 268 12.23 -0.94 6.82
C GLY A 268 12.12 -0.99 5.29
N TYR A 269 12.07 -2.18 4.70
CA TYR A 269 11.88 -2.36 3.27
C TYR A 269 10.49 -1.87 2.83
N ALA A 270 9.43 -2.25 3.56
CA ALA A 270 8.06 -1.86 3.25
C ALA A 270 7.88 -0.33 3.28
N TYR A 271 8.48 0.35 4.26
CA TYR A 271 8.49 1.82 4.30
C TYR A 271 9.25 2.44 3.13
N LYS A 272 10.43 1.92 2.78
CA LYS A 272 11.20 2.44 1.65
C LYS A 272 10.44 2.31 0.34
N LEU A 273 9.91 1.12 0.06
CA LEU A 273 9.20 0.88 -1.20
C LEU A 273 7.87 1.66 -1.26
N GLY A 274 7.13 1.69 -0.15
CA GLY A 274 5.91 2.48 -0.05
C GLY A 274 6.16 3.98 -0.28
N MET A 275 7.18 4.57 0.38
CA MET A 275 7.56 5.97 0.17
C MET A 275 7.97 6.23 -1.28
N ASN A 276 8.79 5.35 -1.84
CA ASN A 276 9.19 5.46 -3.24
C ASN A 276 7.99 5.46 -4.18
N SER A 277 7.00 4.59 -3.93
CA SER A 277 5.80 4.49 -4.76
C SER A 277 4.94 5.75 -4.70
N ILE A 278 4.79 6.36 -3.51
CA ILE A 278 4.06 7.63 -3.35
C ILE A 278 4.80 8.76 -4.09
N ILE A 279 6.10 8.91 -3.85
CA ILE A 279 6.88 9.97 -4.49
C ILE A 279 6.91 9.77 -6.01
N TYR A 280 7.03 8.53 -6.49
CA TYR A 280 6.91 8.22 -7.91
C TYR A 280 5.55 8.68 -8.46
N ALA A 281 4.45 8.36 -7.79
CA ALA A 281 3.10 8.69 -8.22
C ALA A 281 2.86 10.21 -8.36
N ILE A 282 3.44 11.02 -7.47
CA ILE A 282 3.25 12.47 -7.49
C ILE A 282 4.24 13.22 -8.38
N SER A 283 5.32 12.56 -8.86
CA SER A 283 6.39 13.19 -9.64
C SER A 283 6.42 12.75 -11.11
N HIS A 284 5.67 11.75 -11.51
CA HIS A 284 5.58 11.18 -12.86
C HIS A 284 4.13 11.08 -13.31
#